data_1bc412c2acaff90e616b7a68f8dde788
#
_entry.id   1bc412c2acaff90e616b7a68f8dde788
#
_cell.length_a   1.000
_cell.length_b   1.000
_cell.length_c   1.000
_cell.angle_alpha   90.00
_cell.angle_beta   90.00
_cell.angle_gamma   90.00
#
_symmetry.space_group_name_H-M   'P 1'
#
loop_
_entity.id
_entity.type
_entity.pdbx_description
1 polymer ?
#
loop_
_entity_poly.entity_id
_entity_poly.type
_entity_poly.pdbx_seq_one_letter_code
_entity_poly.pdbx_strand_id
1 'polypeptide(L)'
;MGKIVLQLRPVVRPDFIVEFIKMIIWIASYPKSGNTWVRSLLGSYLYSDNGIFNFDLLKKIQQFPSKPYFKFFLKEFTDIKKVSDHWIAAQDRINLFNNDITFLKTHSALCIFENNYFTNKNNTKAAIYIVRDPRNLITSLSHHYSLNIDQAFDFMNDKKQMLLTNKYGLDDFGITTVLGNWSEHYKSWQNLKFAPILVIKYEDLIKDTKNTFISILNFLSTLMDIKIDEKKIINTVDSCSFEKLAEKEKTEGFFESVPSKGNLKKLNFFYLGKKK
;
A
#
# COMPACT_ATOMS: atom_id res chain seq x y z
N MET A 1 -48.60 51.31 25.63
CA MET A 1 -48.36 50.36 24.50
C MET A 1 -46.94 50.57 23.96
N GLY A 2 -46.00 49.80 24.45
CA GLY A 2 -44.60 49.86 24.05
C GLY A 2 -44.35 48.95 22.85
N LYS A 3 -43.82 49.48 21.75
CA LYS A 3 -43.38 48.71 20.58
C LYS A 3 -42.04 48.02 20.92
N ILE A 4 -42.06 46.70 20.90
CA ILE A 4 -40.84 45.87 20.94
C ILE A 4 -40.25 45.85 19.51
N VAL A 5 -39.11 46.47 19.31
CA VAL A 5 -38.31 46.38 18.07
C VAL A 5 -37.34 45.23 18.24
N LEU A 6 -37.61 44.11 17.59
CA LEU A 6 -36.63 42.99 17.49
C LEU A 6 -35.55 43.39 16.49
N GLN A 7 -34.36 43.71 17.00
CA GLN A 7 -33.16 43.82 16.17
C GLN A 7 -32.65 42.40 15.87
N LEU A 8 -32.89 41.94 14.65
CA LEU A 8 -32.25 40.72 14.08
C LEU A 8 -30.76 41.04 13.90
N ARG A 9 -29.90 40.45 14.74
CA ARG A 9 -28.47 40.40 14.47
C ARG A 9 -28.25 39.50 13.25
N PRO A 10 -27.37 39.86 12.29
CA PRO A 10 -27.01 38.95 11.21
C PRO A 10 -26.32 37.72 11.82
N VAL A 11 -26.84 36.54 11.52
CA VAL A 11 -26.16 35.29 11.81
C VAL A 11 -24.94 35.27 10.90
N VAL A 12 -23.77 35.57 11.47
CA VAL A 12 -22.50 35.30 10.81
C VAL A 12 -22.46 33.79 10.63
N ARG A 13 -22.62 33.32 9.40
CA ARG A 13 -22.34 31.93 9.07
C ARG A 13 -20.87 31.70 9.40
N PRO A 14 -20.55 30.67 10.21
CA PRO A 14 -19.16 30.34 10.41
C PRO A 14 -18.58 30.06 9.02
N ASP A 15 -17.47 30.73 8.72
CA ASP A 15 -16.68 30.49 7.55
C ASP A 15 -16.54 28.97 7.39
N PHE A 16 -16.86 28.46 6.22
CA PHE A 16 -16.58 27.07 5.87
C PHE A 16 -15.09 26.88 6.07
N ILE A 17 -14.71 26.31 7.20
CA ILE A 17 -13.41 25.69 7.35
C ILE A 17 -13.42 24.63 6.26
N VAL A 18 -12.66 24.84 5.20
CA VAL A 18 -12.31 23.79 4.26
C VAL A 18 -11.54 22.79 5.10
N GLU A 19 -12.25 21.85 5.71
CA GLU A 19 -11.62 20.68 6.28
C GLU A 19 -10.83 20.06 5.13
N PHE A 20 -9.51 20.15 5.22
CA PHE A 20 -8.64 19.38 4.35
C PHE A 20 -9.04 17.92 4.56
N ILE A 21 -9.81 17.39 3.61
CA ILE A 21 -10.33 16.03 3.68
C ILE A 21 -9.12 15.12 3.69
N LYS A 22 -8.82 14.60 4.86
CA LYS A 22 -7.75 13.67 5.14
C LYS A 22 -8.07 12.38 4.40
N MET A 23 -7.23 11.97 3.46
CA MET A 23 -7.52 10.88 2.54
C MET A 23 -6.30 9.99 2.34
N ILE A 24 -6.55 8.76 1.95
CA ILE A 24 -5.54 7.74 1.73
C ILE A 24 -5.03 7.80 0.29
N ILE A 25 -3.70 7.75 0.13
CA ILE A 25 -3.05 7.38 -1.13
C ILE A 25 -2.63 5.92 -1.02
N TRP A 26 -3.23 5.09 -1.85
CA TRP A 26 -2.96 3.66 -1.88
C TRP A 26 -1.69 3.33 -2.66
N ILE A 27 -0.81 2.50 -2.09
CA ILE A 27 0.26 1.82 -2.80
C ILE A 27 -0.16 0.37 -2.97
N ALA A 28 -0.84 0.10 -4.08
CA ALA A 28 -1.50 -1.16 -4.33
C ALA A 28 -0.70 -2.04 -5.30
N SER A 29 -0.71 -3.33 -5.08
CA SER A 29 -0.10 -4.31 -5.99
C SER A 29 -0.53 -5.72 -5.68
N TYR A 30 -0.48 -6.60 -6.67
CA TYR A 30 -0.43 -8.04 -6.39
C TYR A 30 0.85 -8.37 -5.58
N PRO A 31 0.84 -9.36 -4.67
CA PRO A 31 2.04 -9.73 -3.91
C PRO A 31 3.27 -9.91 -4.80
N LYS A 32 4.45 -9.53 -4.32
CA LYS A 32 5.75 -9.66 -5.02
C LYS A 32 5.92 -8.85 -6.32
N SER A 33 5.06 -7.86 -6.55
CA SER A 33 5.16 -6.97 -7.73
C SER A 33 6.07 -5.75 -7.53
N GLY A 34 6.81 -5.64 -6.42
CA GLY A 34 7.74 -4.52 -6.17
C GLY A 34 7.21 -3.45 -5.21
N ASN A 35 6.12 -3.71 -4.49
CA ASN A 35 5.52 -2.78 -3.54
C ASN A 35 6.54 -2.27 -2.50
N THR A 36 7.33 -3.15 -1.91
CA THR A 36 8.37 -2.79 -0.92
C THR A 36 9.41 -1.85 -1.53
N TRP A 37 9.80 -2.03 -2.78
CA TRP A 37 10.76 -1.14 -3.46
C TRP A 37 10.19 0.27 -3.64
N VAL A 38 8.96 0.39 -4.17
CA VAL A 38 8.28 1.70 -4.31
C VAL A 38 8.10 2.37 -2.94
N ARG A 39 7.75 1.59 -1.90
CA ARG A 39 7.66 2.11 -0.53
C ARG A 39 9.01 2.56 0.03
N SER A 40 10.10 1.86 -0.29
CA SER A 40 11.44 2.29 0.09
C SER A 40 11.79 3.64 -0.53
N LEU A 41 11.53 3.81 -1.82
CA LEU A 41 11.73 5.07 -2.52
C LEU A 41 10.86 6.20 -1.90
N LEU A 42 9.56 5.97 -1.77
CA LEU A 42 8.65 6.95 -1.19
C LEU A 42 8.97 7.26 0.27
N GLY A 43 9.23 6.23 1.07
CA GLY A 43 9.58 6.38 2.49
C GLY A 43 10.84 7.21 2.67
N SER A 44 11.88 6.95 1.88
CA SER A 44 13.13 7.71 1.92
C SER A 44 12.94 9.16 1.48
N TYR A 45 12.19 9.38 0.41
CA TYR A 45 11.97 10.72 -0.09
C TYR A 45 11.07 11.56 0.81
N LEU A 46 9.95 11.01 1.29
CA LEU A 46 8.96 11.77 2.03
C LEU A 46 9.31 11.95 3.52
N TYR A 47 9.97 10.96 4.13
CA TYR A 47 10.13 10.89 5.58
C TYR A 47 11.58 10.94 6.08
N SER A 48 12.56 11.16 5.22
CA SER A 48 13.93 11.49 5.62
C SER A 48 14.33 12.89 5.16
N ASP A 49 15.31 13.49 5.81
CA ASP A 49 15.78 14.83 5.44
C ASP A 49 16.58 14.82 4.14
N ASN A 50 17.38 13.77 3.92
CA ASN A 50 18.37 13.70 2.86
C ASN A 50 18.10 12.65 1.78
N GLY A 51 17.00 11.88 1.87
CA GLY A 51 16.64 10.83 0.93
C GLY A 51 17.33 9.48 1.19
N ILE A 52 18.13 9.32 2.24
CA ILE A 52 18.85 8.07 2.52
C ILE A 52 17.90 7.07 3.21
N PHE A 53 17.86 5.85 2.67
CA PHE A 53 16.99 4.78 3.14
C PHE A 53 17.47 4.14 4.44
N ASN A 54 16.50 3.85 5.32
CA ASN A 54 16.61 2.85 6.39
C ASN A 54 15.27 2.11 6.53
N PHE A 55 15.26 0.93 7.18
CA PHE A 55 14.05 0.10 7.30
C PHE A 55 12.94 0.72 8.15
N ASP A 56 13.23 1.66 9.05
CA ASP A 56 12.21 2.33 9.85
C ASP A 56 11.32 3.24 9.01
N LEU A 57 11.83 3.74 7.88
CA LEU A 57 11.05 4.55 6.95
C LEU A 57 9.92 3.75 6.29
N LEU A 58 10.07 2.44 6.11
CA LEU A 58 8.99 1.57 5.62
C LEU A 58 7.82 1.48 6.60
N LYS A 59 8.08 1.60 7.90
CA LYS A 59 7.05 1.57 8.95
C LYS A 59 6.14 2.80 8.89
N LYS A 60 6.56 3.88 8.23
CA LYS A 60 5.74 5.08 7.98
C LYS A 60 4.62 4.82 6.97
N ILE A 61 4.79 3.82 6.10
CA ILE A 61 3.79 3.42 5.09
C ILE A 61 3.28 2.03 5.50
N GLN A 62 2.27 2.02 6.34
CA GLN A 62 1.72 0.79 6.92
C GLN A 62 0.82 0.06 5.93
N GLN A 63 0.58 -1.22 6.20
CA GLN A 63 -0.35 -2.03 5.40
C GLN A 63 -1.79 -1.87 5.87
N PHE A 64 -2.71 -1.86 4.90
CA PHE A 64 -4.14 -2.03 5.11
C PHE A 64 -4.67 -3.15 4.18
N PRO A 65 -5.53 -4.07 4.69
CA PRO A 65 -5.91 -4.22 6.08
C PRO A 65 -4.76 -4.74 6.96
N SER A 66 -4.79 -4.39 8.25
CA SER A 66 -3.90 -4.94 9.27
C SER A 66 -4.57 -4.89 10.65
N LYS A 67 -4.25 -5.86 11.53
CA LYS A 67 -4.88 -6.00 12.85
C LYS A 67 -5.03 -4.70 13.66
N PRO A 68 -4.01 -3.81 13.73
CA PRO A 68 -4.12 -2.59 14.53
C PRO A 68 -5.31 -1.71 14.18
N TYR A 69 -5.71 -1.66 12.90
CA TYR A 69 -6.83 -0.84 12.45
C TYR A 69 -8.19 -1.44 12.78
N PHE A 70 -8.26 -2.77 12.97
CA PHE A 70 -9.51 -3.50 13.18
C PHE A 70 -9.79 -3.91 14.63
N LYS A 71 -8.80 -3.84 15.51
CA LYS A 71 -8.90 -4.28 16.91
C LYS A 71 -10.01 -3.57 17.72
N PHE A 72 -10.48 -2.42 17.27
CA PHE A 72 -11.60 -1.69 17.89
C PHE A 72 -12.96 -2.25 17.49
N PHE A 73 -13.02 -2.99 16.40
CA PHE A 73 -14.25 -3.55 15.84
C PHE A 73 -14.33 -5.06 16.03
N LEU A 74 -13.16 -5.74 15.96
CA LEU A 74 -13.08 -7.20 15.88
C LEU A 74 -12.10 -7.76 16.92
N LYS A 75 -12.43 -8.98 17.38
CA LYS A 75 -11.52 -9.82 18.18
C LYS A 75 -10.83 -10.88 17.32
N GLU A 76 -11.47 -11.31 16.24
CA GLU A 76 -10.97 -12.28 15.27
C GLU A 76 -10.87 -11.64 13.89
N PHE A 77 -9.78 -11.93 13.15
CA PHE A 77 -9.39 -11.25 11.92
C PHE A 77 -9.31 -12.18 10.70
N THR A 78 -9.68 -13.45 10.87
CA THR A 78 -9.63 -14.48 9.83
C THR A 78 -10.91 -14.61 9.03
N ASP A 79 -12.06 -14.19 9.58
CA ASP A 79 -13.35 -14.17 8.91
C ASP A 79 -13.45 -12.94 8.01
N ILE A 80 -13.31 -13.16 6.70
CA ILE A 80 -13.34 -12.06 5.70
C ILE A 80 -14.68 -11.31 5.71
N LYS A 81 -15.78 -11.96 6.01
CA LYS A 81 -17.09 -11.30 6.09
C LYS A 81 -17.07 -10.22 7.17
N LYS A 82 -16.67 -10.59 8.40
CA LYS A 82 -16.55 -9.64 9.51
C LYS A 82 -15.52 -8.55 9.23
N VAL A 83 -14.40 -8.90 8.59
CA VAL A 83 -13.35 -7.92 8.23
C VAL A 83 -13.88 -6.93 7.19
N SER A 84 -14.57 -7.40 6.15
CA SER A 84 -15.11 -6.54 5.09
C SER A 84 -16.18 -5.58 5.60
N ASP A 85 -17.01 -6.00 6.55
CA ASP A 85 -18.04 -5.16 7.19
C ASP A 85 -17.45 -3.89 7.83
N HIS A 86 -16.16 -3.89 8.14
CA HIS A 86 -15.47 -2.79 8.82
C HIS A 86 -14.39 -2.10 7.98
N TRP A 87 -14.24 -2.42 6.69
CA TRP A 87 -13.22 -1.78 5.84
C TRP A 87 -13.34 -0.26 5.83
N ILE A 88 -14.54 0.26 5.57
CA ILE A 88 -14.78 1.71 5.49
C ILE A 88 -14.62 2.35 6.87
N ALA A 89 -15.22 1.79 7.91
CA ALA A 89 -15.12 2.34 9.27
C ALA A 89 -13.67 2.40 9.78
N ALA A 90 -12.84 1.41 9.42
CA ALA A 90 -11.42 1.42 9.76
C ALA A 90 -10.65 2.52 9.01
N GLN A 91 -10.99 2.79 7.75
CA GLN A 91 -10.40 3.88 6.95
C GLN A 91 -10.87 5.25 7.44
N ASP A 92 -12.15 5.42 7.75
CA ASP A 92 -12.69 6.65 8.36
C ASP A 92 -11.94 7.00 9.64
N ARG A 93 -11.68 5.98 10.46
CA ARG A 93 -10.91 6.14 11.70
C ARG A 93 -9.44 6.55 11.43
N ILE A 94 -8.78 5.98 10.41
CA ILE A 94 -7.43 6.39 10.00
C ILE A 94 -7.44 7.86 9.60
N ASN A 95 -8.41 8.28 8.80
CA ASN A 95 -8.54 9.65 8.34
C ASN A 95 -8.85 10.65 9.47
N LEU A 96 -9.59 10.24 10.50
CA LEU A 96 -9.88 11.08 11.67
C LEU A 96 -8.63 11.40 12.51
N PHE A 97 -7.72 10.42 12.68
CA PHE A 97 -6.58 10.55 13.58
C PHE A 97 -5.31 11.08 12.92
N ASN A 98 -5.26 11.10 11.59
CA ASN A 98 -4.12 11.65 10.86
C ASN A 98 -4.39 13.09 10.44
N ASN A 99 -3.41 13.96 10.59
CA ASN A 99 -3.55 15.38 10.21
C ASN A 99 -3.23 15.64 8.74
N ASP A 100 -2.65 14.65 8.03
CA ASP A 100 -2.18 14.74 6.66
C ASP A 100 -2.65 13.58 5.80
N ILE A 101 -2.28 13.60 4.52
CA ILE A 101 -2.47 12.49 3.61
C ILE A 101 -1.73 11.26 4.15
N THR A 102 -2.45 10.14 4.21
CA THR A 102 -1.89 8.86 4.68
C THR A 102 -1.55 7.96 3.50
N PHE A 103 -0.31 7.53 3.41
CA PHE A 103 0.09 6.47 2.48
C PHE A 103 -0.13 5.10 3.11
N LEU A 104 -0.87 4.23 2.44
CA LEU A 104 -1.09 2.85 2.88
C LEU A 104 -0.73 1.85 1.78
N LYS A 105 0.05 0.84 2.14
CA LYS A 105 0.28 -0.35 1.30
C LYS A 105 -0.96 -1.23 1.31
N THR A 106 -1.31 -1.80 0.16
CA THR A 106 -2.30 -2.88 0.12
C THR A 106 -1.97 -3.95 -0.92
N HIS A 107 -2.34 -5.19 -0.61
CA HIS A 107 -2.43 -6.31 -1.54
C HIS A 107 -3.88 -6.72 -1.79
N SER A 108 -4.86 -6.01 -1.24
CA SER A 108 -6.26 -6.27 -1.54
C SER A 108 -6.60 -5.87 -2.97
N ALA A 109 -7.39 -6.67 -3.65
CA ALA A 109 -8.08 -6.22 -4.85
C ALA A 109 -9.00 -5.04 -4.52
N LEU A 110 -9.22 -4.14 -5.46
CA LEU A 110 -10.27 -3.14 -5.36
C LEU A 110 -11.61 -3.82 -5.66
N CYS A 111 -12.22 -4.39 -4.64
CA CYS A 111 -13.36 -5.26 -4.78
C CYS A 111 -14.56 -4.83 -3.94
N ILE A 112 -15.68 -5.45 -4.22
CA ILE A 112 -16.86 -5.48 -3.36
C ILE A 112 -16.97 -6.90 -2.86
N PHE A 113 -17.01 -7.10 -1.55
CA PHE A 113 -17.21 -8.38 -0.92
C PHE A 113 -18.50 -8.34 -0.10
N GLU A 114 -19.47 -9.18 -0.45
CA GLU A 114 -20.82 -9.21 0.21
C GLU A 114 -21.43 -7.81 0.42
N ASN A 115 -21.46 -6.95 -0.60
CA ASN A 115 -21.91 -5.56 -0.56
C ASN A 115 -20.98 -4.56 0.14
N ASN A 116 -19.85 -5.00 0.70
CA ASN A 116 -18.86 -4.12 1.32
C ASN A 116 -17.80 -3.70 0.31
N TYR A 117 -17.67 -2.41 0.08
CA TYR A 117 -16.62 -1.83 -0.76
C TYR A 117 -15.29 -1.83 -0.02
N PHE A 118 -14.21 -2.28 -0.68
CA PHE A 118 -12.87 -2.20 -0.09
C PHE A 118 -12.49 -0.79 0.32
N THR A 119 -12.78 0.19 -0.52
CA THR A 119 -12.65 1.63 -0.23
C THR A 119 -13.67 2.43 -1.03
N ASN A 120 -13.77 3.74 -0.78
CA ASN A 120 -14.69 4.64 -1.45
C ASN A 120 -14.05 5.99 -1.78
N LYS A 121 -14.80 6.88 -2.47
CA LYS A 121 -14.35 8.20 -2.88
C LYS A 121 -14.01 9.13 -1.69
N ASN A 122 -14.64 8.93 -0.54
CA ASN A 122 -14.43 9.79 0.63
C ASN A 122 -13.12 9.44 1.36
N ASN A 123 -12.65 8.19 1.22
CA ASN A 123 -11.44 7.70 1.87
C ASN A 123 -10.22 7.66 0.94
N THR A 124 -10.42 7.70 -0.38
CA THR A 124 -9.33 7.56 -1.36
C THR A 124 -9.03 8.86 -2.07
N LYS A 125 -7.83 9.39 -1.87
CA LYS A 125 -7.31 10.54 -2.63
C LYS A 125 -6.78 10.12 -3.98
N ALA A 126 -6.00 9.03 -4.01
CA ALA A 126 -5.38 8.50 -5.23
C ALA A 126 -4.89 7.07 -5.01
N ALA A 127 -4.43 6.43 -6.09
CA ALA A 127 -3.71 5.16 -6.01
C ALA A 127 -2.44 5.16 -6.89
N ILE A 128 -1.41 4.47 -6.43
CA ILE A 128 -0.25 4.05 -7.21
C ILE A 128 -0.33 2.53 -7.27
N TYR A 129 -0.54 1.99 -8.46
CA TYR A 129 -0.62 0.55 -8.66
C TYR A 129 0.65 0.03 -9.33
N ILE A 130 1.32 -0.93 -8.69
CA ILE A 130 2.51 -1.56 -9.23
C ILE A 130 2.12 -2.89 -9.87
N VAL A 131 2.35 -3.00 -11.17
CA VAL A 131 2.13 -4.24 -11.94
C VAL A 131 3.47 -4.86 -12.31
N ARG A 132 3.55 -6.19 -12.31
CA ARG A 132 4.72 -6.96 -12.73
C ARG A 132 4.27 -8.04 -13.71
N ASP A 133 5.12 -8.32 -14.71
CA ASP A 133 4.88 -9.41 -15.67
C ASP A 133 4.63 -10.72 -14.91
N PRO A 134 3.48 -11.39 -15.12
CA PRO A 134 3.12 -12.60 -14.39
C PRO A 134 4.11 -13.75 -14.61
N ARG A 135 4.80 -13.80 -15.75
CA ARG A 135 5.84 -14.79 -16.05
C ARG A 135 7.06 -14.66 -15.12
N ASN A 136 7.39 -13.42 -14.73
CA ASN A 136 8.47 -13.12 -13.79
C ASN A 136 7.99 -13.12 -12.33
N LEU A 137 6.69 -12.91 -12.12
CA LEU A 137 6.09 -12.90 -10.81
C LEU A 137 6.04 -14.29 -10.18
N ILE A 138 5.74 -15.33 -10.99
CA ILE A 138 5.54 -16.71 -10.52
C ILE A 138 6.73 -17.25 -9.74
N THR A 139 7.97 -17.00 -10.19
CA THR A 139 9.18 -17.45 -9.49
C THR A 139 9.37 -16.73 -8.16
N SER A 140 8.97 -15.46 -8.08
CA SER A 140 9.05 -14.68 -6.82
C SER A 140 7.98 -15.12 -5.81
N LEU A 141 6.80 -15.54 -6.27
CA LEU A 141 5.75 -16.12 -5.43
C LEU A 141 6.16 -17.50 -4.93
N SER A 142 6.68 -18.37 -5.85
CA SER A 142 7.20 -19.69 -5.51
C SER A 142 8.24 -19.60 -4.38
N HIS A 143 9.23 -18.73 -4.51
CA HIS A 143 10.23 -18.50 -3.47
C HIS A 143 9.63 -18.00 -2.16
N HIS A 144 8.82 -16.94 -2.22
CA HIS A 144 8.30 -16.26 -1.03
C HIS A 144 7.33 -17.14 -0.23
N TYR A 145 6.47 -17.89 -0.91
CA TYR A 145 5.46 -18.72 -0.27
C TYR A 145 5.90 -20.20 -0.13
N SER A 146 7.16 -20.52 -0.47
CA SER A 146 7.68 -21.90 -0.48
C SER A 146 6.77 -22.85 -1.25
N LEU A 147 6.33 -22.43 -2.44
CA LEU A 147 5.49 -23.16 -3.37
C LEU A 147 6.36 -23.74 -4.50
N ASN A 148 5.96 -24.83 -5.12
CA ASN A 148 6.49 -25.20 -6.44
C ASN A 148 5.85 -24.29 -7.52
N ILE A 149 6.33 -24.40 -8.78
CA ILE A 149 5.87 -23.53 -9.86
C ILE A 149 4.39 -23.73 -10.16
N ASP A 150 3.91 -24.96 -10.17
CA ASP A 150 2.50 -25.29 -10.44
C ASP A 150 1.59 -24.71 -9.34
N GLN A 151 1.99 -24.87 -8.07
CA GLN A 151 1.27 -24.26 -6.95
C GLN A 151 1.26 -22.72 -7.00
N ALA A 152 2.36 -22.10 -7.45
CA ALA A 152 2.43 -20.65 -7.63
C ALA A 152 1.56 -20.20 -8.81
N PHE A 153 1.48 -21.01 -9.88
CA PHE A 153 0.58 -20.78 -11.00
C PHE A 153 -0.89 -20.88 -10.56
N ASP A 154 -1.27 -21.92 -9.83
CA ASP A 154 -2.61 -22.08 -9.28
C ASP A 154 -2.99 -20.91 -8.35
N PHE A 155 -2.06 -20.50 -7.47
CA PHE A 155 -2.23 -19.34 -6.61
C PHE A 155 -2.56 -18.07 -7.42
N MET A 156 -1.88 -17.84 -8.55
CA MET A 156 -2.09 -16.66 -9.39
C MET A 156 -3.40 -16.72 -10.19
N ASN A 157 -3.93 -17.89 -10.45
CA ASN A 157 -5.14 -18.09 -11.26
C ASN A 157 -6.41 -18.33 -10.42
N ASP A 158 -6.29 -18.54 -9.12
CA ASP A 158 -7.45 -18.75 -8.26
C ASP A 158 -8.22 -17.44 -8.06
N LYS A 159 -9.42 -17.36 -8.63
CA LYS A 159 -10.34 -16.22 -8.50
C LYS A 159 -10.79 -15.95 -7.06
N LYS A 160 -10.72 -16.97 -6.20
CA LYS A 160 -11.09 -16.89 -4.79
C LYS A 160 -9.87 -16.77 -3.87
N GLN A 161 -8.69 -16.49 -4.44
CA GLN A 161 -7.46 -16.41 -3.67
C GLN A 161 -7.57 -15.34 -2.58
N MET A 162 -7.23 -15.72 -1.37
CA MET A 162 -7.11 -14.84 -0.22
C MET A 162 -5.76 -15.04 0.45
N LEU A 163 -5.22 -13.97 1.00
CA LEU A 163 -4.10 -14.08 1.93
C LEU A 163 -4.68 -14.32 3.32
N LEU A 164 -4.45 -15.53 3.83
CA LEU A 164 -4.89 -15.98 5.15
C LEU A 164 -3.67 -16.27 6.01
N THR A 165 -3.68 -15.83 7.23
CA THR A 165 -2.63 -16.01 8.23
C THR A 165 -2.18 -17.47 8.40
N ASN A 166 -3.09 -18.45 8.17
CA ASN A 166 -2.86 -19.85 8.55
C ASN A 166 -2.64 -20.81 7.38
N LYS A 167 -3.06 -20.48 6.15
CA LYS A 167 -3.03 -21.45 5.02
C LYS A 167 -1.61 -21.76 4.55
N TYR A 168 -0.69 -20.80 4.66
CA TYR A 168 0.71 -20.95 4.21
C TYR A 168 1.73 -20.61 5.28
N GLY A 169 1.31 -20.46 6.55
CA GLY A 169 2.19 -20.07 7.66
C GLY A 169 2.66 -18.61 7.58
N LEU A 170 1.97 -17.79 6.81
CA LEU A 170 2.31 -16.40 6.54
C LEU A 170 1.45 -15.52 7.44
N ASP A 171 2.09 -14.79 8.34
CA ASP A 171 1.44 -13.70 9.04
C ASP A 171 1.50 -12.44 8.17
N ASP A 172 0.66 -12.39 7.12
CA ASP A 172 0.50 -11.18 6.34
C ASP A 172 -0.37 -10.20 7.12
N PHE A 173 0.27 -9.62 8.18
CA PHE A 173 -0.34 -8.64 9.09
C PHE A 173 -1.55 -9.17 9.88
N GLY A 174 -1.70 -10.50 9.94
CA GLY A 174 -2.62 -11.21 10.81
C GLY A 174 -4.10 -10.97 10.53
N ILE A 175 -4.47 -10.62 9.31
CA ILE A 175 -5.83 -10.34 8.88
C ILE A 175 -6.06 -10.85 7.46
N THR A 176 -7.26 -11.36 7.19
CA THR A 176 -7.62 -11.84 5.87
C THR A 176 -7.69 -10.71 4.84
N THR A 177 -7.06 -10.93 3.69
CA THR A 177 -7.02 -9.99 2.56
C THR A 177 -7.56 -10.64 1.29
N VAL A 178 -8.50 -10.00 0.61
CA VAL A 178 -9.06 -10.48 -0.66
C VAL A 178 -8.08 -10.19 -1.78
N LEU A 179 -7.59 -11.22 -2.45
CA LEU A 179 -6.62 -11.09 -3.53
C LEU A 179 -7.25 -11.31 -4.90
N GLY A 180 -7.97 -12.42 -5.08
CA GLY A 180 -8.41 -12.89 -6.39
C GLY A 180 -7.25 -13.35 -7.28
N ASN A 181 -7.52 -13.64 -8.53
CA ASN A 181 -6.45 -13.95 -9.48
C ASN A 181 -5.70 -12.69 -9.93
N TRP A 182 -4.49 -12.87 -10.48
CA TRP A 182 -3.63 -11.77 -10.89
C TRP A 182 -4.31 -10.82 -11.89
N SER A 183 -5.01 -11.36 -12.90
CA SER A 183 -5.63 -10.55 -13.96
C SER A 183 -6.80 -9.71 -13.42
N GLU A 184 -7.67 -10.31 -12.61
CA GLU A 184 -8.81 -9.59 -12.02
C GLU A 184 -8.35 -8.57 -10.99
N HIS A 185 -7.32 -8.88 -10.21
CA HIS A 185 -6.69 -7.93 -9.29
C HIS A 185 -6.16 -6.69 -10.02
N TYR A 186 -5.40 -6.87 -11.10
CA TYR A 186 -4.91 -5.76 -11.92
C TYR A 186 -6.06 -4.92 -12.49
N LYS A 187 -7.04 -5.59 -13.13
CA LYS A 187 -8.20 -4.93 -13.72
C LYS A 187 -9.03 -4.17 -12.67
N SER A 188 -9.14 -4.68 -11.45
CA SER A 188 -9.92 -4.03 -10.39
C SER A 188 -9.37 -2.63 -10.08
N TRP A 189 -8.06 -2.49 -9.92
CA TRP A 189 -7.42 -1.21 -9.67
C TRP A 189 -7.38 -0.33 -10.92
N GLN A 190 -7.10 -0.89 -12.10
CA GLN A 190 -7.12 -0.15 -13.37
C GLN A 190 -8.50 0.51 -13.62
N ASN A 191 -9.56 -0.09 -13.11
CA ASN A 191 -10.92 0.41 -13.20
C ASN A 191 -11.33 1.37 -12.08
N LEU A 192 -10.40 1.85 -11.25
CA LEU A 192 -10.66 2.90 -10.27
C LEU A 192 -11.17 4.17 -10.99
N LYS A 193 -12.45 4.55 -10.77
CA LYS A 193 -13.11 5.66 -11.46
C LYS A 193 -13.33 6.90 -10.59
N PHE A 194 -13.24 6.76 -9.27
CA PHE A 194 -13.58 7.82 -8.33
C PHE A 194 -12.36 8.57 -7.78
N ALA A 195 -11.14 8.17 -8.17
CA ALA A 195 -9.89 8.83 -7.78
C ALA A 195 -8.82 8.65 -8.88
N PRO A 196 -7.82 9.54 -8.97
CA PRO A 196 -6.69 9.38 -9.88
C PRO A 196 -5.88 8.13 -9.56
N ILE A 197 -5.36 7.48 -10.61
CA ILE A 197 -4.48 6.32 -10.47
C ILE A 197 -3.27 6.43 -11.39
N LEU A 198 -2.08 6.14 -10.84
CA LEU A 198 -0.85 5.95 -11.59
C LEU A 198 -0.49 4.46 -11.61
N VAL A 199 -0.33 3.90 -12.81
CA VAL A 199 0.12 2.51 -12.97
C VAL A 199 1.61 2.50 -13.30
N ILE A 200 2.40 1.82 -12.46
CA ILE A 200 3.86 1.64 -12.61
C ILE A 200 4.15 0.20 -12.95
N LYS A 201 4.93 -0.02 -14.02
CA LYS A 201 5.45 -1.36 -14.33
C LYS A 201 6.74 -1.60 -13.54
N TYR A 202 6.83 -2.75 -12.90
CA TYR A 202 8.04 -3.18 -12.19
C TYR A 202 9.27 -3.20 -13.11
N GLU A 203 9.06 -3.56 -14.36
CA GLU A 203 10.09 -3.61 -15.40
C GLU A 203 10.66 -2.21 -15.72
N ASP A 204 9.82 -1.16 -15.67
CA ASP A 204 10.28 0.22 -15.86
C ASP A 204 11.13 0.68 -14.67
N LEU A 205 10.77 0.28 -13.44
CA LEU A 205 11.60 0.53 -12.24
C LEU A 205 12.99 -0.11 -12.38
N ILE A 206 13.08 -1.34 -12.93
CA ILE A 206 14.36 -2.02 -13.16
C ILE A 206 15.16 -1.30 -14.23
N LYS A 207 14.52 -0.90 -15.33
CA LYS A 207 15.17 -0.29 -16.49
C LYS A 207 15.68 1.11 -16.18
N ASP A 208 14.87 1.92 -15.53
CA ASP A 208 15.17 3.31 -15.19
C ASP A 208 14.46 3.73 -13.89
N THR A 209 15.06 3.40 -12.78
CA THR A 209 14.51 3.68 -11.45
C THR A 209 14.32 5.18 -11.24
N LYS A 210 15.29 6.01 -11.68
CA LYS A 210 15.27 7.46 -11.45
C LYS A 210 14.07 8.12 -12.15
N ASN A 211 13.94 7.92 -13.46
CA ASN A 211 12.86 8.56 -14.21
C ASN A 211 11.50 7.98 -13.83
N THR A 212 11.39 6.68 -13.53
CA THR A 212 10.15 6.09 -13.01
C THR A 212 9.78 6.68 -11.66
N PHE A 213 10.75 6.91 -10.76
CA PHE A 213 10.49 7.55 -9.48
C PHE A 213 10.10 9.02 -9.63
N ILE A 214 10.73 9.76 -10.54
CA ILE A 214 10.33 11.14 -10.88
C ILE A 214 8.87 11.16 -11.38
N SER A 215 8.43 10.20 -12.19
CA SER A 215 7.04 10.12 -12.62
C SER A 215 6.06 9.93 -11.46
N ILE A 216 6.45 9.16 -10.44
CA ILE A 216 5.68 9.02 -9.19
C ILE A 216 5.60 10.35 -8.44
N LEU A 217 6.74 11.05 -8.28
CA LEU A 217 6.77 12.34 -7.59
C LEU A 217 5.94 13.40 -8.32
N ASN A 218 6.02 13.45 -9.65
CA ASN A 218 5.21 14.34 -10.47
C ASN A 218 3.70 14.05 -10.34
N PHE A 219 3.30 12.79 -10.29
CA PHE A 219 1.92 12.41 -10.02
C PHE A 219 1.50 12.90 -8.62
N LEU A 220 2.30 12.66 -7.61
CA LEU A 220 2.00 13.08 -6.25
C LEU A 220 1.97 14.61 -6.09
N SER A 221 2.80 15.36 -6.81
CA SER A 221 2.80 16.83 -6.78
C SER A 221 1.51 17.46 -7.31
N THR A 222 0.72 16.72 -8.08
CA THR A 222 -0.64 17.17 -8.48
C THR A 222 -1.68 17.03 -7.36
N LEU A 223 -1.34 16.29 -6.29
CA LEU A 223 -2.27 15.90 -5.22
C LEU A 223 -1.91 16.51 -3.85
N MET A 224 -0.66 16.85 -3.66
CA MET A 224 -0.13 17.36 -2.40
C MET A 224 1.11 18.24 -2.65
N ASP A 225 1.43 19.11 -1.70
CA ASP A 225 2.63 19.93 -1.80
C ASP A 225 3.89 19.06 -1.58
N ILE A 226 4.64 18.83 -2.66
CA ILE A 226 5.91 18.10 -2.67
C ILE A 226 6.96 18.96 -3.38
N LYS A 227 8.00 19.35 -2.64
CA LYS A 227 9.15 19.99 -3.23
C LYS A 227 10.01 18.94 -3.96
N ILE A 228 10.19 19.13 -5.26
CA ILE A 228 11.08 18.28 -6.08
C ILE A 228 12.53 18.74 -5.85
N ASP A 229 13.35 17.83 -5.29
CA ASP A 229 14.76 18.05 -4.97
C ASP A 229 15.62 16.99 -5.66
N GLU A 230 16.40 17.41 -6.63
CA GLU A 230 17.22 16.52 -7.47
C GLU A 230 18.27 15.75 -6.63
N LYS A 231 18.91 16.41 -5.67
CA LYS A 231 19.92 15.76 -4.81
C LYS A 231 19.25 14.68 -3.94
N LYS A 232 18.08 14.99 -3.40
CA LYS A 232 17.31 14.03 -2.59
C LYS A 232 16.82 12.84 -3.42
N ILE A 233 16.42 13.07 -4.68
CA ILE A 233 16.07 12.00 -5.63
C ILE A 233 17.27 11.08 -5.86
N ILE A 234 18.45 11.64 -6.15
CA ILE A 234 19.67 10.86 -6.39
C ILE A 234 19.99 9.98 -5.16
N ASN A 235 20.01 10.56 -3.97
CA ASN A 235 20.25 9.85 -2.72
C ASN A 235 19.23 8.73 -2.49
N THR A 236 17.95 9.02 -2.75
CA THR A 236 16.85 8.05 -2.59
C THR A 236 17.05 6.86 -3.54
N VAL A 237 17.26 7.12 -4.81
CA VAL A 237 17.43 6.05 -5.82
C VAL A 237 18.68 5.22 -5.54
N ASP A 238 19.77 5.86 -5.16
CA ASP A 238 21.03 5.18 -4.85
C ASP A 238 20.90 4.32 -3.58
N SER A 239 20.35 4.86 -2.50
CA SER A 239 20.21 4.14 -1.22
C SER A 239 19.13 3.04 -1.27
N CYS A 240 18.15 3.14 -2.17
CA CYS A 240 17.13 2.13 -2.42
C CYS A 240 17.48 1.19 -3.58
N SER A 241 18.72 1.15 -4.07
CA SER A 241 19.11 0.16 -5.08
C SER A 241 18.92 -1.26 -4.54
N PHE A 242 18.62 -2.20 -5.45
CA PHE A 242 18.37 -3.59 -5.05
C PHE A 242 19.55 -4.18 -4.26
N GLU A 243 20.76 -3.89 -4.69
CA GLU A 243 21.97 -4.34 -4.08
C GLU A 243 22.12 -3.85 -2.63
N LYS A 244 21.84 -2.57 -2.40
CA LYS A 244 21.91 -1.95 -1.06
C LYS A 244 20.77 -2.46 -0.15
N LEU A 245 19.56 -2.64 -0.68
CA LEU A 245 18.46 -3.23 0.08
C LEU A 245 18.76 -4.68 0.48
N ALA A 246 19.33 -5.48 -0.43
CA ALA A 246 19.71 -6.86 -0.14
C ALA A 246 20.89 -6.95 0.85
N GLU A 247 21.83 -6.02 0.81
CA GLU A 247 22.93 -5.92 1.77
C GLU A 247 22.40 -5.56 3.16
N LYS A 248 21.52 -4.55 3.25
CA LYS A 248 20.88 -4.17 4.51
C LYS A 248 20.05 -5.31 5.11
N GLU A 249 19.34 -6.08 4.29
CA GLU A 249 18.62 -7.25 4.77
C GLU A 249 19.56 -8.27 5.42
N LYS A 250 20.73 -8.50 4.85
CA LYS A 250 21.73 -9.43 5.40
C LYS A 250 22.32 -8.96 6.72
N THR A 251 22.56 -7.66 6.85
CA THR A 251 23.23 -7.07 8.03
C THR A 251 22.28 -6.73 9.17
N GLU A 252 21.10 -6.20 8.86
CA GLU A 252 20.13 -5.69 9.85
C GLU A 252 18.91 -6.61 10.01
N GLY A 253 18.73 -7.58 9.09
CA GLY A 253 17.50 -8.35 8.96
C GLY A 253 16.39 -7.53 8.32
N PHE A 254 15.29 -8.18 7.94
CA PHE A 254 14.13 -7.50 7.38
C PHE A 254 12.82 -8.02 7.99
N PHE A 255 11.97 -7.13 8.46
CA PHE A 255 10.77 -7.50 9.21
C PHE A 255 9.65 -8.10 8.32
N GLU A 256 9.66 -7.87 7.00
CA GLU A 256 8.74 -8.52 6.04
C GLU A 256 9.32 -9.84 5.47
N SER A 257 10.50 -10.28 5.92
CA SER A 257 11.05 -11.59 5.54
C SER A 257 10.30 -12.70 6.25
N VAL A 258 9.87 -13.72 5.49
CA VAL A 258 9.10 -14.85 6.00
C VAL A 258 10.00 -16.03 6.39
N PRO A 259 9.63 -16.83 7.42
CA PRO A 259 10.37 -18.05 7.74
C PRO A 259 10.22 -19.09 6.63
N SER A 260 11.26 -19.86 6.36
CA SER A 260 11.19 -21.02 5.49
C SER A 260 10.32 -22.11 6.11
N LYS A 261 9.51 -22.81 5.31
CA LYS A 261 8.75 -23.98 5.78
C LYS A 261 9.70 -25.02 6.41
N GLY A 262 9.44 -25.36 7.66
CA GLY A 262 10.22 -26.38 8.38
C GLY A 262 11.59 -25.94 8.91
N ASN A 263 11.94 -24.66 8.77
CA ASN A 263 13.21 -24.14 9.27
C ASN A 263 13.01 -22.75 9.89
N LEU A 264 13.67 -22.46 11.02
CA LEU A 264 13.63 -21.14 11.67
C LEU A 264 14.38 -20.05 10.88
N LYS A 265 15.10 -20.44 9.80
CA LYS A 265 15.85 -19.52 8.96
C LYS A 265 14.90 -18.72 8.07
N LYS A 266 14.94 -17.39 8.17
CA LYS A 266 14.19 -16.49 7.29
C LYS A 266 14.70 -16.58 5.85
N LEU A 267 13.77 -16.59 4.89
CA LEU A 267 14.09 -16.47 3.46
C LEU A 267 14.48 -15.01 3.16
N ASN A 268 15.49 -14.82 2.32
CA ASN A 268 15.85 -13.50 1.84
C ASN A 268 14.68 -12.90 1.05
N PHE A 269 14.21 -11.75 1.47
CA PHE A 269 13.12 -11.04 0.81
C PHE A 269 13.57 -10.46 -0.54
N PHE A 270 14.77 -9.85 -0.56
CA PHE A 270 15.42 -9.33 -1.77
C PHE A 270 16.20 -10.45 -2.46
N TYR A 271 15.48 -11.29 -3.20
CA TYR A 271 16.00 -12.47 -3.88
C TYR A 271 16.04 -12.26 -5.40
N LEU A 272 17.14 -12.64 -6.03
CA LEU A 272 17.44 -12.61 -7.49
C LEU A 272 17.61 -11.22 -8.15
N GLY A 273 17.14 -10.11 -7.66
CA GLY A 273 17.38 -8.78 -8.21
C GLY A 273 17.28 -8.66 -9.74
N LYS A 274 18.23 -7.91 -10.34
CA LYS A 274 18.34 -7.71 -11.81
C LYS A 274 18.91 -8.92 -12.57
N LYS A 275 19.35 -9.96 -11.87
CA LYS A 275 19.90 -11.16 -12.50
C LYS A 275 18.76 -12.08 -12.95
N LYS A 276 18.21 -11.79 -14.12
CA LYS A 276 17.48 -12.73 -14.97
C LYS A 276 17.75 -12.38 -16.41
#